data_23df5feb728bfc20f568d76c9f7eb5e5
#
_entry.id   23df5feb728bfc20f568d76c9f7eb5e5
#
_cell.length_a   1.000
_cell.length_b   1.000
_cell.length_c   1.000
_cell.angle_alpha   90.00
_cell.angle_beta   90.00
_cell.angle_gamma   90.00
#
_symmetry.space_group_name_H-M   'P 1'
#
loop_
_entity.id
_entity.type
_entity.pdbx_description
1 polymer ?
#
loop_
_entity_poly.entity_id
_entity_poly.type
_entity_poly.pdbx_seq_one_letter_code
_entity_poly.pdbx_strand_id
1 'polypeptide(L)'
;MKKIIACPRTFSSDALNVLLKLTSKRSPKTEKTEAHCRKYIQALAAKNEKPFPNPEKDVRQPVEDCSVDGMQTFVWGISTDPDQPVILYLHGGAYMNQPVSFHFKMVSHIAAGIGAKVCFPVYPKIPVHDHKETYTKLKTLYEQVIAVHKPENVIFMGDSSGAGLALGFACRMGKAMKSCTMPSKT
;
A
#
# COMPACT_ATOMS: atom_id res chain seq x y z
N MET A 1 3.79 14.21 -31.71
CA MET A 1 3.26 15.39 -30.97
C MET A 1 2.87 14.96 -29.55
N LYS A 2 3.55 15.47 -28.51
CA LYS A 2 3.14 15.26 -27.12
C LYS A 2 1.94 16.15 -26.83
N LYS A 3 0.78 15.57 -26.59
CA LYS A 3 -0.40 16.30 -26.17
C LYS A 3 -0.26 16.62 -24.69
N ILE A 4 0.10 17.85 -24.33
CA ILE A 4 0.13 18.31 -22.94
C ILE A 4 -1.33 18.55 -22.53
N ILE A 5 -1.88 17.68 -21.68
CA ILE A 5 -3.18 17.90 -21.08
C ILE A 5 -2.96 18.88 -19.92
N ALA A 6 -3.26 20.16 -20.14
CA ALA A 6 -3.27 21.15 -19.07
C ALA A 6 -4.59 20.97 -18.28
N CYS A 7 -4.51 20.40 -17.08
CA CYS A 7 -5.63 20.46 -16.13
C CYS A 7 -5.74 21.89 -15.59
N PRO A 8 -6.92 22.53 -15.65
CA PRO A 8 -7.12 23.83 -15.05
C PRO A 8 -6.90 23.74 -13.53
N ARG A 9 -6.12 24.66 -12.99
CA ARG A 9 -5.91 24.76 -11.54
C ARG A 9 -7.21 25.15 -10.87
N THR A 10 -7.59 24.41 -9.84
CA THR A 10 -8.73 24.74 -9.00
C THR A 10 -8.28 25.61 -7.83
N PHE A 11 -9.18 26.45 -7.29
CA PHE A 11 -8.92 27.26 -6.09
C PHE A 11 -8.39 26.41 -4.92
N SER A 12 -8.91 25.20 -4.74
CA SER A 12 -8.43 24.24 -3.72
C SER A 12 -7.00 23.76 -3.97
N SER A 13 -6.58 23.58 -5.23
CA SER A 13 -5.20 23.17 -5.54
C SER A 13 -4.20 24.30 -5.29
N ASP A 14 -4.60 25.55 -5.53
CA ASP A 14 -3.76 26.70 -5.26
C ASP A 14 -3.66 27.00 -3.76
N ALA A 15 -4.76 26.86 -3.00
CA ALA A 15 -4.76 26.95 -1.55
C ALA A 15 -3.86 25.87 -0.91
N LEU A 16 -3.92 24.63 -1.40
CA LEU A 16 -3.04 23.56 -0.95
C LEU A 16 -1.56 23.87 -1.25
N ASN A 17 -1.25 24.37 -2.43
CA ASN A 17 0.12 24.76 -2.80
C ASN A 17 0.65 25.89 -1.90
N VAL A 18 -0.17 26.88 -1.55
CA VAL A 18 0.22 27.94 -0.62
C VAL A 18 0.47 27.36 0.78
N LEU A 19 -0.42 26.49 1.26
CA LEU A 19 -0.27 25.82 2.54
C LEU A 19 1.03 24.97 2.60
N LEU A 20 1.30 24.19 1.56
CA LEU A 20 2.53 23.37 1.47
C LEU A 20 3.79 24.25 1.46
N LYS A 21 3.78 25.38 0.73
CA LYS A 21 4.90 26.34 0.74
C LYS A 21 5.10 26.99 2.12
N LEU A 22 4.02 27.32 2.82
CA LEU A 22 4.11 27.88 4.18
C LEU A 22 4.64 26.87 5.19
N THR A 23 4.20 25.63 5.11
CA THR A 23 4.66 24.55 6.01
C THR A 23 6.09 24.12 5.70
N SER A 24 6.52 24.08 4.42
CA SER A 24 7.90 23.74 4.04
C SER A 24 8.93 24.79 4.49
N LYS A 25 8.53 26.07 4.55
CA LYS A 25 9.41 27.15 5.07
C LYS A 25 9.58 27.11 6.60
N ARG A 26 8.68 26.40 7.33
CA ARG A 26 8.75 26.25 8.79
C ARG A 26 9.57 25.06 9.28
N SER A 27 10.00 24.18 8.40
CA SER A 27 10.94 23.13 8.78
C SER A 27 12.29 23.80 9.12
N PRO A 28 12.72 23.83 10.39
CA PRO A 28 14.04 24.33 10.70
C PRO A 28 15.05 23.49 9.93
N LYS A 29 16.00 24.15 9.25
CA LYS A 29 17.19 23.52 8.68
C LYS A 29 18.12 23.11 9.86
N THR A 30 17.61 22.26 10.73
CA THR A 30 18.43 21.63 11.75
C THR A 30 19.24 20.58 11.00
N GLU A 31 20.54 20.77 10.87
CA GLU A 31 21.43 19.67 10.50
C GLU A 31 21.15 18.53 11.45
N LYS A 32 20.47 17.51 10.93
CA LYS A 32 20.15 16.33 11.70
C LYS A 32 21.47 15.62 11.95
N THR A 33 22.00 15.72 13.13
CA THR A 33 23.20 14.98 13.53
C THR A 33 22.95 13.48 13.32
N GLU A 34 23.99 12.73 13.08
CA GLU A 34 23.91 11.27 12.94
C GLU A 34 23.20 10.63 14.14
N ALA A 35 23.49 11.10 15.36
CA ALA A 35 22.83 10.66 16.58
C ALA A 35 21.30 10.89 16.54
N HIS A 36 20.85 12.02 16.03
CA HIS A 36 19.42 12.30 15.86
C HIS A 36 18.77 11.35 14.87
N CYS A 37 19.42 11.09 13.73
CA CYS A 37 18.93 10.14 12.72
C CYS A 37 18.86 8.72 13.28
N ARG A 38 19.88 8.27 14.02
CA ARG A 38 19.89 6.94 14.67
C ARG A 38 18.73 6.80 15.66
N LYS A 39 18.52 7.81 16.53
CA LYS A 39 17.41 7.81 17.50
C LYS A 39 16.05 7.77 16.81
N TYR A 40 15.87 8.53 15.73
CA TYR A 40 14.64 8.51 14.92
C TYR A 40 14.37 7.14 14.30
N ILE A 41 15.38 6.52 13.70
CA ILE A 41 15.28 5.19 13.09
C ILE A 41 14.93 4.12 14.12
N GLN A 42 15.56 4.16 15.30
CA GLN A 42 15.24 3.25 16.41
C GLN A 42 13.80 3.41 16.91
N ALA A 43 13.32 4.64 17.03
CA ALA A 43 11.94 4.90 17.42
C ALA A 43 10.92 4.39 16.38
N LEU A 44 11.24 4.52 15.09
CA LEU A 44 10.41 3.96 14.01
C LEU A 44 10.42 2.43 14.05
N ALA A 45 11.57 1.81 14.22
CA ALA A 45 11.69 0.37 14.36
C ALA A 45 10.77 -0.15 15.48
N ALA A 46 10.92 0.39 16.69
CA ALA A 46 10.10 0.02 17.84
C ALA A 46 8.59 0.27 17.64
N LYS A 47 8.21 1.26 16.82
CA LYS A 47 6.82 1.52 16.46
C LYS A 47 6.30 0.49 15.48
N ASN A 48 7.12 0.08 14.52
CA ASN A 48 6.73 -0.85 13.47
C ASN A 48 6.54 -2.30 13.95
N GLU A 49 7.19 -2.66 15.06
CA GLU A 49 7.03 -3.98 15.70
C GLU A 49 5.67 -4.13 16.42
N LYS A 50 4.98 -3.03 16.67
CA LYS A 50 3.67 -3.07 17.32
C LYS A 50 2.56 -3.31 16.31
N PRO A 51 1.55 -4.14 16.65
CA PRO A 51 0.36 -4.28 15.80
C PRO A 51 -0.27 -2.92 15.51
N PHE A 52 -0.71 -2.73 14.29
CA PHE A 52 -1.46 -1.53 13.92
C PHE A 52 -2.89 -1.63 14.44
N PRO A 53 -3.48 -0.58 15.01
CA PRO A 53 -4.84 -0.60 15.50
C PRO A 53 -5.84 -0.82 14.35
N ASN A 54 -6.94 -1.54 14.64
CA ASN A 54 -7.98 -1.79 13.65
C ASN A 54 -8.56 -0.47 13.10
N PRO A 55 -8.56 -0.28 11.77
CA PRO A 55 -8.95 0.97 11.12
C PRO A 55 -10.46 1.13 10.88
N GLU A 56 -11.32 0.36 11.53
CA GLU A 56 -12.76 0.32 11.31
C GLU A 56 -13.42 1.71 11.32
N LYS A 57 -12.97 2.61 12.20
CA LYS A 57 -13.45 4.00 12.26
C LYS A 57 -13.16 4.80 10.99
N ASP A 58 -12.05 4.52 10.32
CA ASP A 58 -11.66 5.19 9.08
C ASP A 58 -12.32 4.56 7.86
N VAL A 59 -12.47 3.24 7.88
CA VAL A 59 -13.11 2.44 6.83
C VAL A 59 -14.63 2.57 6.84
N ARG A 60 -15.24 2.77 8.02
CA ARG A 60 -16.69 2.91 8.25
C ARG A 60 -17.51 1.68 7.87
N GLN A 61 -16.92 0.50 7.96
CA GLN A 61 -17.54 -0.80 7.78
C GLN A 61 -16.74 -1.83 8.57
N PRO A 62 -17.28 -3.05 8.82
CA PRO A 62 -16.56 -4.09 9.51
C PRO A 62 -15.23 -4.40 8.83
N VAL A 63 -14.17 -4.52 9.62
CA VAL A 63 -12.82 -4.83 9.17
C VAL A 63 -12.34 -6.10 9.87
N GLU A 64 -11.99 -7.09 9.08
CA GLU A 64 -11.32 -8.30 9.57
C GLU A 64 -9.84 -8.02 9.74
N ASP A 65 -9.27 -8.36 10.89
CA ASP A 65 -7.84 -8.29 11.19
C ASP A 65 -7.26 -9.71 11.11
N CYS A 66 -6.58 -10.01 10.00
CA CYS A 66 -6.03 -11.31 9.69
C CYS A 66 -4.51 -11.31 9.80
N SER A 67 -3.93 -12.49 10.05
CA SER A 67 -2.48 -12.69 9.98
C SER A 67 -2.14 -13.60 8.81
N VAL A 68 -1.35 -13.10 7.86
CA VAL A 68 -0.85 -13.86 6.71
C VAL A 68 0.66 -13.98 6.82
N ASP A 69 1.15 -15.17 7.11
CA ASP A 69 2.58 -15.41 7.34
C ASP A 69 3.20 -14.44 8.38
N GLY A 70 2.45 -14.19 9.47
CA GLY A 70 2.83 -13.23 10.51
C GLY A 70 2.71 -11.75 10.10
N MET A 71 2.23 -11.45 8.90
CA MET A 71 1.96 -10.09 8.44
C MET A 71 0.51 -9.72 8.72
N GLN A 72 0.28 -8.71 9.57
CA GLN A 72 -1.04 -8.17 9.82
C GLN A 72 -1.67 -7.66 8.53
N THR A 73 -2.89 -8.08 8.25
CA THR A 73 -3.61 -7.74 7.02
C THR A 73 -5.05 -7.42 7.34
N PHE A 74 -5.49 -6.22 7.01
CA PHE A 74 -6.89 -5.82 7.15
C PHE A 74 -7.67 -6.14 5.89
N VAL A 75 -8.87 -6.71 6.07
CA VAL A 75 -9.76 -7.11 4.96
C VAL A 75 -11.15 -6.53 5.21
N TRP A 76 -11.75 -5.95 4.17
CA TRP A 76 -13.12 -5.45 4.22
C TRP A 76 -13.77 -5.43 2.84
N GLY A 77 -15.07 -5.12 2.78
CA GLY A 77 -15.84 -5.09 1.55
C GLY A 77 -16.13 -6.48 0.97
N ILE A 78 -16.17 -7.50 1.83
CA ILE A 78 -16.40 -8.89 1.41
C ILE A 78 -17.83 -9.05 0.90
N SER A 79 -17.99 -9.70 -0.27
CA SER A 79 -19.28 -10.11 -0.81
C SER A 79 -19.27 -11.61 -1.18
N THR A 80 -20.43 -12.13 -1.52
CA THR A 80 -20.59 -13.50 -2.02
C THR A 80 -20.39 -13.62 -3.54
N ASP A 81 -20.13 -12.52 -4.23
CA ASP A 81 -19.89 -12.51 -5.67
C ASP A 81 -18.53 -13.13 -6.00
N PRO A 82 -18.46 -14.24 -6.74
CA PRO A 82 -17.21 -14.89 -7.12
C PRO A 82 -16.36 -14.04 -8.09
N ASP A 83 -16.96 -13.07 -8.75
CA ASP A 83 -16.30 -12.17 -9.69
C ASP A 83 -15.98 -10.81 -9.07
N GLN A 84 -16.17 -10.66 -7.75
CA GLN A 84 -15.84 -9.41 -7.03
C GLN A 84 -14.40 -8.99 -7.27
N PRO A 85 -14.14 -7.73 -7.69
CA PRO A 85 -12.79 -7.20 -7.75
C PRO A 85 -12.12 -7.18 -6.38
N VAL A 86 -10.81 -7.43 -6.33
CA VAL A 86 -10.02 -7.39 -5.10
C VAL A 86 -8.90 -6.38 -5.26
N ILE A 87 -8.89 -5.35 -4.42
CA ILE A 87 -7.79 -4.40 -4.34
C ILE A 87 -6.78 -4.92 -3.31
N LEU A 88 -5.57 -5.26 -3.75
CA LEU A 88 -4.43 -5.45 -2.88
C LEU A 88 -3.70 -4.11 -2.78
N TYR A 89 -3.91 -3.41 -1.65
CA TYR A 89 -3.43 -2.05 -1.49
C TYR A 89 -2.17 -1.99 -0.63
N LEU A 90 -1.11 -1.38 -1.18
CA LEU A 90 0.17 -1.17 -0.50
C LEU A 90 0.34 0.31 -0.17
N HIS A 91 0.37 0.61 1.13
CA HIS A 91 0.40 2.00 1.61
C HIS A 91 1.76 2.67 1.39
N GLY A 92 1.75 4.00 1.21
CA GLY A 92 2.94 4.83 1.23
C GLY A 92 3.56 4.97 2.62
N GLY A 93 4.70 5.65 2.69
CA GLY A 93 5.39 5.91 3.95
C GLY A 93 6.90 5.70 3.88
N ALA A 94 7.50 5.88 2.67
CA ALA A 94 8.94 5.76 2.44
C ALA A 94 9.53 4.41 2.89
N TYR A 95 8.74 3.33 2.83
CA TYR A 95 9.09 1.97 3.30
C TYR A 95 9.38 1.87 4.81
N MET A 96 9.22 2.93 5.56
CA MET A 96 9.60 3.05 6.97
C MET A 96 8.41 3.32 7.90
N ASN A 97 7.44 4.11 7.43
CA ASN A 97 6.34 4.57 8.28
C ASN A 97 5.14 3.65 8.21
N GLN A 98 4.39 3.58 9.31
CA GLN A 98 3.08 2.92 9.35
C GLN A 98 2.06 3.64 8.46
N PRO A 99 0.99 2.96 8.04
CA PRO A 99 -0.10 3.62 7.35
C PRO A 99 -0.72 4.72 8.23
N VAL A 100 -1.46 5.61 7.60
CA VAL A 100 -2.21 6.68 8.28
C VAL A 100 -3.69 6.62 7.85
N SER A 101 -4.57 7.23 8.63
CA SER A 101 -6.02 7.30 8.40
C SER A 101 -6.41 7.64 6.94
N PHE A 102 -5.62 8.50 6.29
CA PHE A 102 -5.85 8.87 4.90
C PHE A 102 -5.82 7.68 3.93
N HIS A 103 -4.88 6.74 4.09
CA HIS A 103 -4.78 5.57 3.21
C HIS A 103 -6.05 4.71 3.28
N PHE A 104 -6.55 4.44 4.49
CA PHE A 104 -7.76 3.65 4.70
C PHE A 104 -9.00 4.33 4.10
N LYS A 105 -9.19 5.63 4.38
CA LYS A 105 -10.31 6.41 3.82
C LYS A 105 -10.27 6.45 2.30
N MET A 106 -9.10 6.68 1.71
CA MET A 106 -8.94 6.78 0.27
C MET A 106 -9.26 5.45 -0.42
N VAL A 107 -8.64 4.34 0.02
CA VAL A 107 -8.89 3.06 -0.63
C VAL A 107 -10.30 2.54 -0.39
N SER A 108 -10.91 2.83 0.78
CA SER A 108 -12.32 2.49 1.04
C SER A 108 -13.27 3.22 0.11
N HIS A 109 -13.01 4.50 -0.15
CA HIS A 109 -13.81 5.27 -1.08
C HIS A 109 -13.73 4.72 -2.52
N ILE A 110 -12.53 4.37 -2.96
CA ILE A 110 -12.32 3.77 -4.29
C ILE A 110 -13.00 2.40 -4.37
N ALA A 111 -12.78 1.54 -3.36
CA ALA A 111 -13.36 0.21 -3.30
C ALA A 111 -14.90 0.24 -3.33
N ALA A 112 -15.51 1.16 -2.58
CA ALA A 112 -16.95 1.34 -2.58
C ALA A 112 -17.50 1.73 -3.97
N GLY A 113 -16.75 2.55 -4.72
CA GLY A 113 -17.13 2.98 -6.06
C GLY A 113 -17.17 1.87 -7.12
N ILE A 114 -16.43 0.78 -6.90
CA ILE A 114 -16.34 -0.36 -7.84
C ILE A 114 -16.81 -1.68 -7.22
N GLY A 115 -17.36 -1.67 -6.00
CA GLY A 115 -17.79 -2.88 -5.30
C GLY A 115 -16.66 -3.84 -4.93
N ALA A 116 -15.43 -3.34 -4.72
CA ALA A 116 -14.27 -4.18 -4.49
C ALA A 116 -14.11 -4.58 -3.03
N LYS A 117 -13.59 -5.81 -2.82
CA LYS A 117 -12.95 -6.23 -1.58
C LYS A 117 -11.57 -5.57 -1.47
N VAL A 118 -11.15 -5.21 -0.27
CA VAL A 118 -9.80 -4.69 -0.02
C VAL A 118 -9.02 -5.65 0.85
N CYS A 119 -7.79 -5.95 0.43
CA CYS A 119 -6.76 -6.57 1.23
C CYS A 119 -5.66 -5.54 1.47
N PHE A 120 -5.49 -5.13 2.72
CA PHE A 120 -4.57 -4.06 3.14
C PHE A 120 -3.51 -4.62 4.09
N PRO A 121 -2.37 -5.12 3.59
CA PRO A 121 -1.29 -5.61 4.44
C PRO A 121 -0.52 -4.46 5.09
N VAL A 122 -0.23 -4.61 6.38
CA VAL A 122 0.75 -3.80 7.10
C VAL A 122 2.12 -4.45 6.90
N TYR A 123 2.65 -4.29 5.69
CA TYR A 123 3.84 -5.02 5.24
C TYR A 123 5.08 -4.71 6.10
N PRO A 124 6.07 -5.65 6.15
CA PRO A 124 7.35 -5.44 6.84
C PRO A 124 8.10 -4.21 6.32
N LYS A 125 8.73 -3.46 7.23
CA LYS A 125 9.34 -2.15 6.93
C LYS A 125 10.80 -2.10 7.34
N ILE A 126 11.58 -1.32 6.60
CA ILE A 126 12.92 -0.97 7.03
C ILE A 126 12.86 -0.09 8.30
N PRO A 127 13.87 -0.13 9.19
CA PRO A 127 15.16 -0.81 9.03
C PRO A 127 15.17 -2.27 9.52
N VAL A 128 14.10 -2.77 10.12
CA VAL A 128 14.06 -4.11 10.74
C VAL A 128 13.99 -5.20 9.68
N HIS A 129 13.19 -4.97 8.65
CA HIS A 129 12.94 -5.92 7.57
C HIS A 129 13.47 -5.40 6.23
N ASP A 130 13.75 -6.30 5.32
CA ASP A 130 14.19 -5.97 3.98
C ASP A 130 13.07 -6.18 2.93
N HIS A 131 13.35 -5.75 1.70
CA HIS A 131 12.42 -5.89 0.59
C HIS A 131 12.15 -7.35 0.20
N LYS A 132 13.09 -8.28 0.46
CA LYS A 132 12.93 -9.70 0.11
C LYS A 132 11.85 -10.32 0.99
N GLU A 133 11.91 -10.06 2.29
CA GLU A 133 10.89 -10.48 3.24
C GLU A 133 9.52 -9.90 2.88
N THR A 134 9.47 -8.59 2.58
CA THR A 134 8.24 -7.93 2.14
C THR A 134 7.63 -8.63 0.93
N TYR A 135 8.42 -8.88 -0.13
CA TYR A 135 7.90 -9.55 -1.32
C TYR A 135 7.52 -11.01 -1.09
N THR A 136 8.21 -11.71 -0.20
CA THR A 136 7.85 -13.10 0.17
C THR A 136 6.47 -13.14 0.83
N LYS A 137 6.23 -12.30 1.82
CA LYS A 137 4.93 -12.23 2.51
C LYS A 137 3.80 -11.73 1.59
N LEU A 138 4.08 -10.76 0.73
CA LEU A 138 3.12 -10.31 -0.28
C LEU A 138 2.77 -11.43 -1.27
N LYS A 139 3.73 -12.30 -1.62
CA LYS A 139 3.48 -13.46 -2.47
C LYS A 139 2.54 -14.44 -1.79
N THR A 140 2.78 -14.77 -0.52
CA THR A 140 1.89 -15.64 0.27
C THR A 140 0.47 -15.06 0.34
N LEU A 141 0.33 -13.76 0.59
CA LEU A 141 -0.99 -13.09 0.58
C LEU A 141 -1.66 -13.18 -0.79
N TYR A 142 -0.94 -12.90 -1.86
CA TYR A 142 -1.47 -12.98 -3.22
C TYR A 142 -1.92 -14.40 -3.57
N GLU A 143 -1.15 -15.42 -3.22
CA GLU A 143 -1.50 -16.82 -3.43
C GLU A 143 -2.79 -17.22 -2.70
N GLN A 144 -3.00 -16.73 -1.48
CA GLN A 144 -4.27 -16.91 -0.77
C GLN A 144 -5.44 -16.19 -1.45
N VAL A 145 -5.21 -14.99 -1.98
CA VAL A 145 -6.24 -14.22 -2.70
C VAL A 145 -6.67 -14.96 -3.97
N ILE A 146 -5.71 -15.42 -4.80
CA ILE A 146 -6.03 -16.09 -6.06
C ILE A 146 -6.50 -17.55 -5.89
N ALA A 147 -6.38 -18.13 -4.71
CA ALA A 147 -7.02 -19.41 -4.39
C ALA A 147 -8.56 -19.30 -4.32
N VAL A 148 -9.10 -18.08 -4.13
CA VAL A 148 -10.54 -17.80 -3.95
C VAL A 148 -11.07 -16.87 -5.04
N HIS A 149 -10.24 -15.99 -5.58
CA HIS A 149 -10.60 -15.00 -6.61
C HIS A 149 -9.80 -15.23 -7.89
N LYS A 150 -10.38 -14.90 -9.04
CA LYS A 150 -9.68 -14.96 -10.33
C LYS A 150 -8.52 -13.96 -10.35
N PRO A 151 -7.33 -14.34 -10.85
CA PRO A 151 -6.18 -13.41 -10.92
C PRO A 151 -6.46 -12.12 -11.69
N GLU A 152 -7.31 -12.17 -12.71
CA GLU A 152 -7.74 -11.01 -13.50
C GLU A 152 -8.59 -10.00 -12.73
N ASN A 153 -9.20 -10.43 -11.63
CA ASN A 153 -9.98 -9.56 -10.73
C ASN A 153 -9.12 -8.91 -9.64
N VAL A 154 -7.82 -9.22 -9.57
CA VAL A 154 -6.91 -8.65 -8.56
C VAL A 154 -6.26 -7.38 -9.09
N ILE A 155 -6.51 -6.28 -8.39
CA ILE A 155 -5.99 -4.96 -8.68
C ILE A 155 -4.86 -4.65 -7.70
N PHE A 156 -3.62 -4.55 -8.17
CA PHE A 156 -2.51 -4.03 -7.37
C PHE A 156 -2.56 -2.52 -7.33
N MET A 157 -2.67 -1.95 -6.14
CA MET A 157 -2.78 -0.51 -5.95
C MET A 157 -1.85 -0.05 -4.81
N GLY A 158 -1.38 1.19 -4.89
CA GLY A 158 -0.59 1.79 -3.82
C GLY A 158 -0.27 3.25 -4.11
N ASP A 159 0.22 3.93 -3.11
CA ASP A 159 0.68 5.32 -3.19
C ASP A 159 2.16 5.45 -2.84
N SER A 160 2.86 6.44 -3.37
CA SER A 160 4.25 6.75 -3.05
C SER A 160 5.15 5.49 -3.09
N SER A 161 5.83 5.15 -1.97
CA SER A 161 6.62 3.91 -1.85
C SER A 161 5.80 2.64 -2.06
N GLY A 162 4.54 2.64 -1.63
CA GLY A 162 3.60 1.53 -1.87
C GLY A 162 3.29 1.32 -3.34
N ALA A 163 3.22 2.38 -4.14
CA ALA A 163 3.08 2.27 -5.60
C ALA A 163 4.30 1.57 -6.22
N GLY A 164 5.51 1.88 -5.74
CA GLY A 164 6.74 1.19 -6.15
C GLY A 164 6.72 -0.31 -5.82
N LEU A 165 6.24 -0.67 -4.61
CA LEU A 165 6.06 -2.07 -4.22
C LEU A 165 5.01 -2.76 -5.10
N ALA A 166 3.86 -2.14 -5.33
CA ALA A 166 2.77 -2.69 -6.14
C ALA A 166 3.23 -2.97 -7.57
N LEU A 167 3.91 -2.01 -8.21
CA LEU A 167 4.45 -2.17 -9.56
C LEU A 167 5.52 -3.27 -9.62
N GLY A 168 6.49 -3.25 -8.68
CA GLY A 168 7.55 -4.26 -8.62
C GLY A 168 6.99 -5.66 -8.37
N PHE A 169 5.96 -5.78 -7.54
CA PHE A 169 5.28 -7.04 -7.28
C PHE A 169 4.51 -7.54 -8.52
N ALA A 170 3.73 -6.69 -9.17
CA ALA A 170 3.01 -7.03 -10.41
C ALA A 170 3.96 -7.52 -11.51
N CYS A 171 5.11 -6.84 -11.69
CA CYS A 171 6.13 -7.27 -12.64
C CYS A 171 6.72 -8.66 -12.31
N ARG A 172 6.91 -8.98 -11.03
CA ARG A 172 7.38 -10.32 -10.60
C ARG A 172 6.34 -11.39 -10.87
N MET A 173 5.09 -11.13 -10.51
CA MET A 173 4.00 -12.10 -10.71
C MET A 173 3.74 -12.32 -12.19
N GLY A 174 3.72 -11.28 -13.02
CA GLY A 174 3.56 -11.40 -14.47
C GLY A 174 4.68 -12.21 -15.16
N LYS A 175 5.92 -12.14 -14.65
CA LYS A 175 7.03 -12.99 -15.12
C LYS A 175 6.85 -14.45 -14.70
N ALA A 176 6.41 -14.69 -13.47
CA ALA A 176 6.15 -16.04 -12.97
C ALA A 176 5.01 -16.72 -13.74
N MET A 177 3.93 -16.01 -14.03
CA MET A 177 2.81 -16.53 -14.82
C MET A 177 3.23 -16.87 -16.26
N LYS A 178 4.02 -16.04 -16.93
CA LYS A 178 4.56 -16.31 -18.27
C LYS A 178 5.48 -17.52 -18.29
N SER A 179 6.27 -17.73 -17.24
CA SER A 179 7.15 -18.91 -17.12
C SER A 179 6.36 -20.21 -16.93
N CYS A 180 5.19 -20.15 -16.29
CA CYS A 180 4.33 -21.31 -16.06
C CYS A 180 3.47 -21.70 -17.28
N THR A 181 3.27 -20.77 -18.22
CA THR A 181 2.42 -20.97 -19.41
C THR A 181 3.17 -21.31 -20.69
N MET A 182 4.53 -21.41 -20.65
CA MET A 182 5.30 -21.88 -21.80
C MET A 182 5.27 -23.41 -21.85
N PRO A 183 4.58 -24.04 -22.81
CA PRO A 183 4.77 -25.45 -23.06
C PRO A 183 6.23 -25.67 -23.49
N SER A 184 6.87 -26.69 -22.90
CA SER A 184 8.17 -27.15 -23.37
C SER A 184 8.07 -27.45 -24.86
N LYS A 185 8.82 -26.73 -25.68
CA LYS A 185 9.00 -27.13 -27.09
C LYS A 185 9.73 -28.45 -27.10
N THR A 186 8.99 -29.53 -27.33
CA THR A 186 9.53 -30.79 -27.81
C THR A 186 10.03 -30.63 -29.25
#